data_8d45157d44566d120a36a71afc89ad80
#
_entry.id   8d45157d44566d120a36a71afc89ad80
#
_cell.length_a   1.000
_cell.length_b   1.000
_cell.length_c   1.000
_cell.angle_alpha   90.00
_cell.angle_beta   90.00
_cell.angle_gamma   90.00
#
_symmetry.space_group_name_H-M   'P 1'
#
loop_
_entity.id
_entity.type
_entity.pdbx_description
1 polymer ?
#
loop_
_entity_poly.entity_id
_entity_poly.type
_entity_poly.pdbx_seq_one_letter_code
_entity_poly.pdbx_strand_id
1 'polypeptide(L)'
;MELSAPITIYWDLGPEQGDVKRICSDIIGCRPLMLQLFSPDLQPHCALLDVLDGFKKAPIAISLTVPAAALLTRTALLLTEYNLKELLISGDDPDTIASGWSLLSEYGGSKGISFQVTRDNWSNVPALLDLCRQQGIRRLVLPMQRLYNHGIPFFITGQEQRHLADLLEAVGGTEGMNVTIHDPFIWRAFYPTTSFPQAGCQAANTMLAIAPNGIVYPCPTLPTPLGTLADISLKEIVASSTKKELRRKLLETPADCRECGEIEECRGGCRGRAYMLHGSLDGIDTACR
;
A
#
# COMPACT_ATOMS: atom_id res chain seq x y z
N MET A 1 11.91 -9.22 -16.09
CA MET A 1 12.21 -7.96 -16.81
C MET A 1 12.19 -6.83 -15.80
N GLU A 2 13.19 -5.96 -15.81
CA GLU A 2 13.24 -4.76 -14.97
C GLU A 2 12.70 -3.56 -15.76
N LEU A 3 11.82 -2.77 -15.13
CA LEU A 3 11.24 -1.58 -15.75
C LEU A 3 12.19 -0.39 -15.61
N SER A 4 12.21 0.46 -16.62
CA SER A 4 12.99 1.72 -16.62
C SER A 4 12.35 2.82 -15.77
N ALA A 5 11.07 2.65 -15.39
CA ALA A 5 10.34 3.54 -14.50
C ALA A 5 9.31 2.75 -13.70
N PRO A 6 8.98 3.18 -12.46
CA PRO A 6 7.93 2.53 -11.67
C PRO A 6 6.55 2.76 -12.31
N ILE A 7 5.67 1.77 -12.17
CA ILE A 7 4.25 1.88 -12.56
C ILE A 7 3.49 2.67 -11.49
N THR A 8 3.77 2.40 -10.23
CA THR A 8 3.12 3.01 -9.07
C THR A 8 4.14 3.66 -8.15
N ILE A 9 3.85 4.87 -7.73
CA ILE A 9 4.58 5.55 -6.67
C ILE A 9 3.63 5.68 -5.48
N TYR A 10 4.10 5.25 -4.30
CA TYR A 10 3.46 5.50 -3.00
C TYR A 10 4.12 6.74 -2.40
N TRP A 11 3.33 7.72 -2.03
CA TRP A 11 3.84 8.91 -1.37
C TRP A 11 3.03 9.20 -0.12
N ASP A 12 3.69 9.15 1.01
CA ASP A 12 3.08 9.48 2.30
C ASP A 12 3.37 10.95 2.63
N LEU A 13 2.32 11.69 2.89
CA LEU A 13 2.41 13.07 3.36
C LEU A 13 2.51 13.09 4.90
N GLY A 14 3.10 14.13 5.44
CA GLY A 14 3.26 14.27 6.89
C GLY A 14 3.84 15.62 7.30
N PRO A 15 4.01 15.88 8.61
CA PRO A 15 4.45 17.17 9.12
C PRO A 15 5.88 17.55 8.70
N GLU A 16 6.74 16.56 8.49
CA GLU A 16 8.12 16.79 8.02
C GLU A 16 8.20 16.73 6.49
N GLN A 17 7.25 17.39 5.82
CA GLN A 17 7.15 17.34 4.37
C GLN A 17 8.34 18.00 3.70
N GLY A 18 9.00 17.30 2.81
CA GLY A 18 10.04 17.84 1.92
C GLY A 18 9.49 18.86 0.91
N ASP A 19 10.34 19.36 0.02
CA ASP A 19 9.91 20.30 -1.03
C ASP A 19 8.86 19.65 -1.96
N VAL A 20 7.59 19.94 -1.70
CA VAL A 20 6.42 19.41 -2.41
C VAL A 20 6.53 19.67 -3.91
N LYS A 21 6.92 20.87 -4.33
CA LYS A 21 6.99 21.24 -5.76
C LYS A 21 8.06 20.43 -6.48
N ARG A 22 9.20 20.25 -5.84
CA ARG A 22 10.28 19.42 -6.37
C ARG A 22 9.86 17.96 -6.48
N ILE A 23 9.26 17.39 -5.42
CA ILE A 23 8.80 16.00 -5.41
C ILE A 23 7.74 15.78 -6.48
N CYS A 24 6.76 16.69 -6.65
CA CYS A 24 5.78 16.61 -7.73
C CYS A 24 6.45 16.59 -9.11
N SER A 25 7.42 17.50 -9.33
CA SER A 25 8.16 17.57 -10.59
C SER A 25 8.93 16.29 -10.89
N ASP A 26 9.57 15.72 -9.87
CA ASP A 26 10.32 14.47 -9.97
C ASP A 26 9.42 13.28 -10.31
N ILE A 27 8.25 13.17 -9.64
CA ILE A 27 7.27 12.12 -9.91
C ILE A 27 6.73 12.26 -11.34
N ILE A 28 6.32 13.46 -11.75
CA ILE A 28 5.83 13.72 -13.10
C ILE A 28 6.91 13.38 -14.14
N GLY A 29 8.17 13.71 -13.85
CA GLY A 29 9.29 13.39 -14.70
C GLY A 29 9.49 11.88 -14.92
N CYS A 30 9.18 11.05 -13.94
CA CYS A 30 9.24 9.58 -14.03
C CYS A 30 8.05 8.96 -14.75
N ARG A 31 6.94 9.70 -14.95
CA ARG A 31 5.73 9.26 -15.66
C ARG A 31 5.13 7.93 -15.14
N PRO A 32 4.90 7.77 -13.83
CA PRO A 32 4.19 6.59 -13.34
C PRO A 32 2.75 6.59 -13.87
N LEU A 33 2.13 5.42 -13.92
CA LEU A 33 0.69 5.34 -14.26
C LEU A 33 -0.19 5.72 -13.07
N MET A 34 0.30 5.49 -11.85
CA MET A 34 -0.47 5.68 -10.61
C MET A 34 0.37 6.32 -9.51
N LEU A 35 -0.26 7.24 -8.81
CA LEU A 35 0.21 7.81 -7.56
C LEU A 35 -0.75 7.39 -6.43
N GLN A 36 -0.23 6.65 -5.46
CA GLN A 36 -0.93 6.30 -4.22
C GLN A 36 -0.53 7.30 -3.15
N LEU A 37 -1.40 8.26 -2.86
CA LEU A 37 -1.20 9.25 -1.80
C LEU A 37 -1.82 8.77 -0.50
N PHE A 38 -1.09 8.91 0.58
CA PHE A 38 -1.63 8.82 1.93
C PHE A 38 -1.45 10.16 2.64
N SER A 39 -2.54 10.76 3.10
CA SER A 39 -2.52 11.99 3.87
C SER A 39 -3.11 11.73 5.26
N PRO A 40 -2.31 11.72 6.32
CA PRO A 40 -2.80 11.49 7.68
C PRO A 40 -3.56 12.69 8.23
N ASP A 41 -3.41 13.86 7.60
CA ASP A 41 -4.03 15.12 7.99
C ASP A 41 -4.76 15.74 6.79
N LEU A 42 -5.95 16.31 7.07
CA LEU A 42 -6.79 17.02 6.10
C LEU A 42 -7.01 18.49 6.51
N GLN A 43 -6.15 19.04 7.37
CA GLN A 43 -6.22 20.45 7.74
C GLN A 43 -5.93 21.36 6.54
N PRO A 44 -6.50 22.57 6.48
CA PRO A 44 -6.35 23.48 5.35
C PRO A 44 -4.91 23.88 5.01
N HIS A 45 -4.00 23.75 5.96
CA HIS A 45 -2.57 24.07 5.81
C HIS A 45 -1.71 22.82 5.52
N CYS A 46 -2.31 21.65 5.35
CA CYS A 46 -1.56 20.46 4.99
C CYS A 46 -1.09 20.52 3.53
N ALA A 47 0.01 19.83 3.23
CA ALA A 47 0.60 19.79 1.90
C ALA A 47 -0.31 19.14 0.83
N LEU A 48 -1.43 18.52 1.21
CA LEU A 48 -2.28 17.74 0.32
C LEU A 48 -2.79 18.57 -0.88
N LEU A 49 -3.30 19.78 -0.64
CA LEU A 49 -3.86 20.61 -1.72
C LEU A 49 -2.76 21.07 -2.67
N ASP A 50 -1.59 21.46 -2.16
CA ASP A 50 -0.43 21.81 -2.98
C ASP A 50 0.03 20.64 -3.85
N VAL A 51 0.00 19.41 -3.30
CA VAL A 51 0.30 18.18 -4.03
C VAL A 51 -0.73 17.95 -5.13
N LEU A 52 -2.03 17.99 -4.80
CA LEU A 52 -3.11 17.76 -5.78
C LEU A 52 -3.07 18.81 -6.91
N ASP A 53 -2.82 20.07 -6.58
CA ASP A 53 -2.65 21.14 -7.58
C ASP A 53 -1.42 20.88 -8.47
N GLY A 54 -0.33 20.39 -7.90
CA GLY A 54 0.87 20.01 -8.64
C GLY A 54 0.62 18.94 -9.71
N PHE A 55 -0.35 18.04 -9.48
CA PHE A 55 -0.70 16.97 -10.43
C PHE A 55 -1.91 17.26 -11.33
N LYS A 56 -2.58 18.39 -11.17
CA LYS A 56 -3.87 18.69 -11.86
C LYS A 56 -3.82 18.54 -13.38
N LYS A 57 -2.65 18.74 -14.00
CA LYS A 57 -2.44 18.60 -15.44
C LYS A 57 -1.61 17.36 -15.83
N ALA A 58 -1.19 16.56 -14.87
CA ALA A 58 -0.37 15.39 -15.13
C ALA A 58 -1.25 14.18 -15.52
N PRO A 59 -0.87 13.37 -16.50
CA PRO A 59 -1.62 12.18 -16.91
C PRO A 59 -1.32 11.01 -15.94
N ILE A 60 -1.49 11.24 -14.64
CA ILE A 60 -1.21 10.27 -13.57
C ILE A 60 -2.51 10.03 -12.81
N ALA A 61 -2.92 8.77 -12.67
CA ALA A 61 -4.08 8.41 -11.88
C ALA A 61 -3.76 8.51 -10.39
N ILE A 62 -4.53 9.30 -9.63
CA ILE A 62 -4.30 9.50 -8.20
C ILE A 62 -5.31 8.71 -7.39
N SER A 63 -4.83 7.83 -6.53
CA SER A 63 -5.60 7.18 -5.46
C SER A 63 -5.21 7.83 -4.14
N LEU A 64 -6.15 8.50 -3.49
CA LEU A 64 -5.93 9.20 -2.23
C LEU A 64 -6.50 8.39 -1.07
N THR A 65 -5.68 8.12 -0.06
CA THR A 65 -6.14 7.52 1.21
C THR A 65 -6.05 8.54 2.33
N VAL A 66 -7.13 8.67 3.09
CA VAL A 66 -7.24 9.58 4.25
C VAL A 66 -7.86 8.86 5.44
N PRO A 67 -7.48 9.17 6.69
CA PRO A 67 -8.13 8.61 7.86
C PRO A 67 -9.61 9.03 7.92
N ALA A 68 -10.49 8.08 8.21
CA ALA A 68 -11.92 8.33 8.41
C ALA A 68 -12.15 9.36 9.52
N ALA A 69 -11.38 9.27 10.60
CA ALA A 69 -11.45 10.20 11.74
C ALA A 69 -11.05 11.65 11.40
N ALA A 70 -10.23 11.86 10.35
CA ALA A 70 -9.82 13.19 9.91
C ALA A 70 -10.77 13.79 8.86
N LEU A 71 -11.68 12.97 8.28
CA LEU A 71 -12.57 13.39 7.22
C LEU A 71 -13.70 14.29 7.76
N LEU A 72 -13.95 15.37 7.05
CA LEU A 72 -15.10 16.24 7.25
C LEU A 72 -15.87 16.34 5.94
N THR A 73 -17.20 16.50 6.00
CA THR A 73 -18.05 16.63 4.81
C THR A 73 -17.55 17.73 3.86
N ARG A 74 -17.19 18.90 4.40
CA ARG A 74 -16.63 20.00 3.60
C ARG A 74 -15.34 19.63 2.87
N THR A 75 -14.50 18.78 3.48
CA THR A 75 -13.24 18.32 2.86
C THR A 75 -13.53 17.32 1.77
N ALA A 76 -14.48 16.40 1.99
CA ALA A 76 -14.93 15.46 0.96
C ALA A 76 -15.48 16.21 -0.28
N LEU A 77 -16.26 17.26 -0.08
CA LEU A 77 -16.78 18.10 -1.17
C LEU A 77 -15.65 18.84 -1.91
N LEU A 78 -14.67 19.41 -1.18
CA LEU A 78 -13.52 20.06 -1.80
C LEU A 78 -12.73 19.08 -2.70
N LEU A 79 -12.57 17.84 -2.28
CA LEU A 79 -11.87 16.81 -3.07
C LEU A 79 -12.59 16.46 -4.38
N THR A 80 -13.86 16.80 -4.55
CA THR A 80 -14.56 16.62 -5.84
C THR A 80 -14.03 17.53 -6.96
N GLU A 81 -13.32 18.61 -6.62
CA GLU A 81 -12.69 19.51 -7.59
C GLU A 81 -11.45 18.90 -8.25
N TYR A 82 -10.94 17.80 -7.69
CA TYR A 82 -9.77 17.09 -8.20
C TYR A 82 -10.20 15.79 -8.91
N ASN A 83 -9.54 15.50 -10.03
CA ASN A 83 -9.78 14.27 -10.79
C ASN A 83 -9.08 13.07 -10.12
N LEU A 84 -9.58 12.67 -8.95
CA LEU A 84 -9.09 11.47 -8.27
C LEU A 84 -9.60 10.22 -8.98
N LYS A 85 -8.72 9.24 -9.19
CA LYS A 85 -9.13 7.90 -9.62
C LYS A 85 -10.02 7.25 -8.56
N GLU A 86 -9.65 7.37 -7.28
CA GLU A 86 -10.43 6.90 -6.15
C GLU A 86 -10.05 7.66 -4.87
N LEU A 87 -11.01 7.83 -3.99
CA LEU A 87 -10.84 8.30 -2.62
C LEU A 87 -11.08 7.12 -1.68
N LEU A 88 -10.06 6.76 -0.89
CA LEU A 88 -10.13 5.69 0.10
C LEU A 88 -10.14 6.30 1.50
N ILE A 89 -11.07 5.86 2.35
CA ILE A 89 -11.00 6.15 3.78
C ILE A 89 -10.34 5.01 4.52
N SER A 90 -9.52 5.32 5.52
CA SER A 90 -8.87 4.31 6.36
C SER A 90 -9.31 4.42 7.82
N GLY A 91 -9.32 3.29 8.51
CA GLY A 91 -9.63 3.17 9.93
C GLY A 91 -9.10 1.85 10.48
N ASP A 92 -9.01 1.75 11.81
CA ASP A 92 -8.47 0.58 12.49
C ASP A 92 -9.56 -0.43 12.87
N ASP A 93 -10.83 -0.03 12.78
CA ASP A 93 -12.00 -0.84 13.09
C ASP A 93 -13.20 -0.51 12.17
N PRO A 94 -14.21 -1.41 12.08
CA PRO A 94 -15.38 -1.22 11.24
C PRO A 94 -16.25 -0.01 11.63
N ASP A 95 -16.35 0.35 12.92
CA ASP A 95 -17.20 1.46 13.39
C ASP A 95 -16.64 2.81 12.98
N THR A 96 -15.33 2.99 13.10
CA THR A 96 -14.62 4.18 12.61
C THR A 96 -14.80 4.34 11.10
N ILE A 97 -14.71 3.23 10.35
CA ILE A 97 -14.94 3.23 8.90
C ILE A 97 -16.40 3.57 8.56
N ALA A 98 -17.37 2.98 9.25
CA ALA A 98 -18.78 3.26 9.02
C ALA A 98 -19.12 4.75 9.23
N SER A 99 -18.56 5.34 10.29
CA SER A 99 -18.70 6.75 10.60
C SER A 99 -18.15 7.64 9.49
N GLY A 100 -16.91 7.36 9.02
CA GLY A 100 -16.30 8.09 7.91
C GLY A 100 -17.01 7.88 6.58
N TRP A 101 -17.52 6.65 6.33
CA TRP A 101 -18.25 6.34 5.09
C TRP A 101 -19.51 7.17 4.93
N SER A 102 -20.23 7.42 6.02
CA SER A 102 -21.42 8.27 6.01
C SER A 102 -21.14 9.71 5.52
N LEU A 103 -19.95 10.24 5.80
CA LEU A 103 -19.51 11.56 5.37
C LEU A 103 -19.21 11.65 3.85
N LEU A 104 -19.05 10.49 3.19
CA LEU A 104 -18.86 10.40 1.74
C LEU A 104 -20.16 10.24 0.96
N SER A 105 -21.33 10.37 1.59
CA SER A 105 -22.64 10.19 0.91
C SER A 105 -22.78 11.08 -0.33
N GLU A 106 -22.32 12.33 -0.25
CA GLU A 106 -22.38 13.33 -1.33
C GLU A 106 -21.14 13.35 -2.24
N TYR A 107 -20.12 12.54 -1.92
CA TYR A 107 -18.94 12.45 -2.79
C TYR A 107 -19.27 11.68 -4.06
N GLY A 108 -19.32 12.35 -5.20
CA GLY A 108 -19.72 11.79 -6.49
C GLY A 108 -18.66 10.97 -7.21
N GLY A 109 -17.40 10.97 -6.73
CA GLY A 109 -16.30 10.23 -7.33
C GLY A 109 -16.25 8.76 -6.91
N SER A 110 -15.30 8.01 -7.47
CA SER A 110 -15.01 6.64 -7.02
C SER A 110 -14.49 6.64 -5.59
N LYS A 111 -15.05 5.80 -4.75
CA LYS A 111 -14.70 5.72 -3.32
C LYS A 111 -14.63 4.30 -2.81
N GLY A 112 -13.87 4.11 -1.74
CA GLY A 112 -13.66 2.81 -1.13
C GLY A 112 -13.02 2.88 0.25
N ILE A 113 -12.59 1.74 0.73
CA ILE A 113 -11.96 1.57 2.03
C ILE A 113 -10.51 1.09 1.85
N SER A 114 -9.61 1.62 2.66
CA SER A 114 -8.26 1.10 2.87
C SER A 114 -8.14 0.64 4.32
N PHE A 115 -8.03 -0.65 4.56
CA PHE A 115 -7.96 -1.22 5.90
C PHE A 115 -6.59 -1.85 6.13
N GLN A 116 -5.76 -1.19 6.95
CA GLN A 116 -4.46 -1.72 7.33
C GLN A 116 -4.64 -2.86 8.33
N VAL A 117 -4.36 -4.08 7.89
CA VAL A 117 -4.42 -5.24 8.78
C VAL A 117 -3.23 -5.24 9.73
N THR A 118 -3.50 -5.40 11.02
CA THR A 118 -2.54 -5.39 12.12
C THR A 118 -2.77 -6.57 13.06
N ARG A 119 -1.92 -6.72 14.09
CA ARG A 119 -2.08 -7.75 15.13
C ARG A 119 -3.41 -7.59 15.89
N ASP A 120 -3.87 -6.38 16.08
CA ASP A 120 -5.02 -6.07 16.92
C ASP A 120 -6.35 -6.13 16.18
N ASN A 121 -6.33 -6.08 14.83
CA ASN A 121 -7.56 -5.96 14.04
C ASN A 121 -7.76 -7.01 12.94
N TRP A 122 -6.83 -7.95 12.72
CA TRP A 122 -6.97 -8.96 11.65
C TRP A 122 -8.26 -9.79 11.78
N SER A 123 -8.71 -10.05 13.01
CA SER A 123 -9.96 -10.77 13.30
C SER A 123 -11.22 -9.95 12.96
N ASN A 124 -11.11 -8.64 12.75
CA ASN A 124 -12.22 -7.76 12.35
C ASN A 124 -12.48 -7.77 10.84
N VAL A 125 -11.61 -8.41 10.04
CA VAL A 125 -11.76 -8.43 8.57
C VAL A 125 -13.12 -9.03 8.12
N PRO A 126 -13.66 -10.11 8.71
CA PRO A 126 -14.98 -10.60 8.36
C PRO A 126 -16.10 -9.56 8.65
N ALA A 127 -16.06 -8.91 9.81
CA ALA A 127 -17.01 -7.85 10.16
C ALA A 127 -16.92 -6.64 9.21
N LEU A 128 -15.70 -6.31 8.75
CA LEU A 128 -15.49 -5.29 7.73
C LEU A 128 -16.14 -5.67 6.39
N LEU A 129 -16.07 -6.94 5.97
CA LEU A 129 -16.76 -7.40 4.75
C LEU A 129 -18.27 -7.30 4.88
N ASP A 130 -18.82 -7.64 6.04
CA ASP A 130 -20.26 -7.49 6.31
C ASP A 130 -20.69 -6.02 6.27
N LEU A 131 -19.89 -5.12 6.87
CA LEU A 131 -20.11 -3.68 6.75
C LEU A 131 -20.11 -3.24 5.28
N CYS A 132 -19.13 -3.70 4.51
CA CYS A 132 -19.03 -3.37 3.08
C CYS A 132 -20.31 -3.76 2.34
N ARG A 133 -20.87 -4.97 2.58
CA ARG A 133 -22.12 -5.42 1.96
C ARG A 133 -23.30 -4.58 2.41
N GLN A 134 -23.45 -4.35 3.71
CA GLN A 134 -24.56 -3.58 4.28
C GLN A 134 -24.60 -2.15 3.75
N GLN A 135 -23.45 -1.53 3.55
CA GLN A 135 -23.30 -0.15 3.07
C GLN A 135 -23.12 -0.03 1.56
N GLY A 136 -23.15 -1.14 0.82
CA GLY A 136 -22.93 -1.15 -0.63
C GLY A 136 -21.54 -0.73 -1.06
N ILE A 137 -20.53 -0.92 -0.20
CA ILE A 137 -19.12 -0.59 -0.47
C ILE A 137 -18.53 -1.68 -1.34
N ARG A 138 -18.13 -1.34 -2.54
CA ARG A 138 -17.60 -2.30 -3.52
C ARG A 138 -16.07 -2.31 -3.64
N ARG A 139 -15.38 -1.32 -3.07
CA ARG A 139 -13.92 -1.19 -3.18
C ARG A 139 -13.28 -1.33 -1.82
N LEU A 140 -12.44 -2.37 -1.65
CA LEU A 140 -11.64 -2.61 -0.45
C LEU A 140 -10.18 -2.80 -0.84
N VAL A 141 -9.29 -2.12 -0.11
CA VAL A 141 -7.85 -2.28 -0.23
C VAL A 141 -7.29 -2.72 1.13
N LEU A 142 -6.55 -3.82 1.15
CA LEU A 142 -5.69 -4.20 2.26
C LEU A 142 -4.26 -3.82 1.87
N PRO A 143 -3.77 -2.64 2.30
CA PRO A 143 -2.54 -2.05 1.80
C PRO A 143 -1.30 -2.75 2.35
N MET A 144 -0.14 -2.45 1.75
CA MET A 144 1.16 -2.79 2.32
C MET A 144 1.38 -2.06 3.64
N GLN A 145 2.05 -2.72 4.57
CA GLN A 145 2.50 -2.09 5.80
C GLN A 145 3.57 -1.04 5.48
N ARG A 146 3.52 0.08 6.20
CA ARG A 146 4.51 1.16 6.11
C ARG A 146 5.55 0.98 7.20
N LEU A 147 6.70 0.37 6.85
CA LEU A 147 7.74 -0.01 7.81
C LEU A 147 8.99 0.87 7.78
N TYR A 148 9.09 1.84 6.86
CA TYR A 148 10.25 2.73 6.80
C TYR A 148 10.34 3.73 7.97
N ASN A 149 9.32 3.82 8.81
CA ASN A 149 9.33 4.55 10.08
C ASN A 149 9.57 3.63 11.30
N HIS A 150 10.21 2.47 11.09
CA HIS A 150 10.55 1.49 12.13
C HIS A 150 9.37 0.84 12.86
N GLY A 151 8.22 0.75 12.19
CA GLY A 151 7.08 -0.02 12.70
C GLY A 151 7.40 -1.50 12.88
N ILE A 152 6.71 -2.15 13.83
CA ILE A 152 6.81 -3.60 14.01
C ILE A 152 6.01 -4.28 12.90
N PRO A 153 6.64 -5.17 12.11
CA PRO A 153 5.93 -5.85 11.04
C PRO A 153 4.89 -6.84 11.61
N PHE A 154 3.67 -6.69 11.16
CA PHE A 154 2.63 -7.69 11.37
C PHE A 154 2.74 -8.81 10.34
N PHE A 155 2.48 -10.03 10.77
CA PHE A 155 2.25 -11.18 9.91
C PHE A 155 1.14 -12.04 10.50
N ILE A 156 0.42 -12.73 9.62
CA ILE A 156 -0.56 -13.74 9.99
C ILE A 156 0.15 -15.10 10.04
N THR A 157 -0.03 -15.84 11.13
CA THR A 157 0.51 -17.22 11.23
C THR A 157 -0.30 -18.18 10.36
N GLY A 158 0.27 -19.34 10.03
CA GLY A 158 -0.46 -20.35 9.24
C GLY A 158 -1.76 -20.84 9.90
N GLN A 159 -1.82 -20.85 11.24
CA GLN A 159 -3.06 -21.18 11.98
C GLN A 159 -4.10 -20.05 11.86
N GLU A 160 -3.69 -18.80 12.06
CA GLU A 160 -4.56 -17.64 11.93
C GLU A 160 -5.04 -17.46 10.49
N GLN A 161 -4.18 -17.77 9.50
CA GLN A 161 -4.55 -17.74 8.09
C GLN A 161 -5.69 -18.70 7.77
N ARG A 162 -5.61 -19.96 8.27
CA ARG A 162 -6.69 -20.95 8.11
C ARG A 162 -7.95 -20.49 8.81
N HIS A 163 -7.83 -20.02 10.05
CA HIS A 163 -8.96 -19.51 10.81
C HIS A 163 -9.64 -18.31 10.12
N LEU A 164 -8.84 -17.38 9.59
CA LEU A 164 -9.37 -16.26 8.80
C LEU A 164 -10.08 -16.75 7.54
N ALA A 165 -9.54 -17.75 6.84
CA ALA A 165 -10.19 -18.33 5.66
C ALA A 165 -11.58 -18.91 5.99
N ASP A 166 -11.70 -19.67 7.08
CA ASP A 166 -12.97 -20.24 7.54
C ASP A 166 -13.98 -19.13 7.87
N LEU A 167 -13.54 -18.07 8.55
CA LEU A 167 -14.39 -16.93 8.88
C LEU A 167 -14.84 -16.15 7.63
N LEU A 168 -13.96 -15.99 6.65
CA LEU A 168 -14.27 -15.31 5.38
C LEU A 168 -15.27 -16.13 4.55
N GLU A 169 -15.15 -17.45 4.52
CA GLU A 169 -16.11 -18.34 3.88
C GLU A 169 -17.49 -18.24 4.54
N ALA A 170 -17.53 -18.24 5.88
CA ALA A 170 -18.77 -18.13 6.64
C ALA A 170 -19.56 -16.84 6.37
N VAL A 171 -18.85 -15.74 6.07
CA VAL A 171 -19.49 -14.46 5.69
C VAL A 171 -19.67 -14.29 4.17
N GLY A 172 -19.48 -15.34 3.36
CA GLY A 172 -19.70 -15.29 1.90
C GLY A 172 -18.57 -14.64 1.08
N GLY A 173 -17.35 -14.60 1.62
CA GLY A 173 -16.15 -14.16 0.90
C GLY A 173 -16.23 -12.73 0.36
N THR A 174 -15.71 -12.51 -0.85
CA THR A 174 -15.58 -11.19 -1.49
C THR A 174 -16.49 -10.99 -2.69
N GLU A 175 -17.55 -11.78 -2.82
CA GLU A 175 -18.44 -11.72 -3.98
C GLU A 175 -19.02 -10.31 -4.19
N GLY A 176 -18.97 -9.82 -5.42
CA GLY A 176 -19.44 -8.48 -5.80
C GLY A 176 -18.53 -7.32 -5.38
N MET A 177 -17.37 -7.62 -4.78
CA MET A 177 -16.39 -6.61 -4.32
C MET A 177 -15.13 -6.60 -5.19
N ASN A 178 -14.55 -5.42 -5.36
CA ASN A 178 -13.22 -5.24 -5.92
C ASN A 178 -12.21 -5.13 -4.78
N VAL A 179 -11.57 -6.24 -4.44
CA VAL A 179 -10.61 -6.32 -3.34
C VAL A 179 -9.17 -6.34 -3.87
N THR A 180 -8.32 -5.48 -3.31
CA THR A 180 -6.88 -5.49 -3.55
C THR A 180 -6.17 -5.87 -2.25
N ILE A 181 -5.36 -6.92 -2.28
CA ILE A 181 -4.62 -7.41 -1.12
C ILE A 181 -3.14 -7.43 -1.49
N HIS A 182 -2.33 -6.70 -0.72
CA HIS A 182 -0.89 -6.62 -0.98
C HIS A 182 -0.06 -7.64 -0.19
N ASP A 183 -0.56 -8.11 0.95
CA ASP A 183 0.11 -9.16 1.72
C ASP A 183 -0.18 -10.55 1.12
N PRO A 184 0.84 -11.34 0.72
CA PRO A 184 0.63 -12.62 0.06
C PRO A 184 -0.08 -13.66 0.96
N PHE A 185 0.14 -13.63 2.26
CA PHE A 185 -0.43 -14.62 3.17
C PHE A 185 -1.84 -14.24 3.64
N ILE A 186 -2.14 -12.94 3.76
CA ILE A 186 -3.54 -12.49 3.88
C ILE A 186 -4.29 -12.81 2.58
N TRP A 187 -3.66 -12.60 1.41
CA TRP A 187 -4.26 -12.96 0.12
C TRP A 187 -4.62 -14.45 0.07
N ARG A 188 -3.75 -15.35 0.56
CA ARG A 188 -4.03 -16.79 0.62
C ARG A 188 -5.22 -17.12 1.53
N ALA A 189 -5.46 -16.38 2.61
CA ALA A 189 -6.66 -16.55 3.43
C ALA A 189 -7.96 -16.21 2.69
N PHE A 190 -7.92 -15.21 1.81
CA PHE A 190 -9.07 -14.84 0.96
C PHE A 190 -9.29 -15.81 -0.20
N TYR A 191 -8.23 -16.41 -0.71
CA TYR A 191 -8.25 -17.26 -1.91
C TYR A 191 -7.47 -18.56 -1.67
N PRO A 192 -7.93 -19.43 -0.72
CA PRO A 192 -7.16 -20.59 -0.26
C PRO A 192 -6.90 -21.65 -1.34
N THR A 193 -7.77 -21.72 -2.36
CA THR A 193 -7.68 -22.68 -3.47
C THR A 193 -7.06 -22.10 -4.74
N THR A 194 -6.66 -20.83 -4.73
CA THR A 194 -6.11 -20.14 -5.89
C THR A 194 -4.59 -20.03 -5.76
N SER A 195 -3.86 -20.37 -6.83
CA SER A 195 -2.41 -20.18 -6.87
C SER A 195 -2.02 -18.71 -6.74
N PHE A 196 -0.91 -18.43 -6.08
CA PHE A 196 -0.40 -17.08 -5.93
C PHE A 196 -0.22 -16.37 -7.29
N PRO A 197 -0.46 -15.06 -7.35
CA PRO A 197 -0.10 -14.27 -8.52
C PRO A 197 1.40 -14.42 -8.84
N GLN A 198 1.73 -14.83 -10.06
CA GLN A 198 3.08 -15.25 -10.46
C GLN A 198 4.14 -14.13 -10.51
N ALA A 199 3.90 -12.98 -9.93
CA ALA A 199 4.78 -11.83 -10.08
C ALA A 199 5.97 -11.79 -9.08
N GLY A 200 5.87 -12.43 -7.91
CA GLY A 200 6.86 -12.32 -6.83
C GLY A 200 7.00 -10.87 -6.31
N CYS A 201 8.09 -10.60 -5.58
CA CYS A 201 8.35 -9.27 -5.03
C CYS A 201 8.52 -8.21 -6.13
N GLN A 202 7.73 -7.13 -6.09
CA GLN A 202 7.77 -6.03 -7.05
C GLN A 202 8.48 -4.77 -6.54
N ALA A 203 9.03 -4.80 -5.34
CA ALA A 203 9.81 -3.70 -4.78
C ALA A 203 10.96 -3.29 -5.72
N ALA A 204 11.21 -1.99 -5.85
CA ALA A 204 12.20 -1.41 -6.76
C ALA A 204 12.03 -1.79 -8.25
N ASN A 205 10.88 -2.32 -8.66
CA ASN A 205 10.55 -2.63 -10.07
C ASN A 205 9.31 -1.85 -10.51
N THR A 206 8.12 -2.38 -10.19
CA THR A 206 6.85 -1.73 -10.55
C THR A 206 6.46 -0.65 -9.55
N MET A 207 7.09 -0.60 -8.39
CA MET A 207 6.75 0.34 -7.32
C MET A 207 7.97 0.95 -6.65
N LEU A 208 7.77 2.17 -6.12
CA LEU A 208 8.65 2.87 -5.19
C LEU A 208 7.78 3.52 -4.11
N ALA A 209 8.37 3.84 -2.96
CA ALA A 209 7.73 4.63 -1.93
C ALA A 209 8.55 5.87 -1.59
N ILE A 210 7.89 6.98 -1.32
CA ILE A 210 8.47 8.26 -0.91
C ILE A 210 7.89 8.58 0.46
N ALA A 211 8.76 8.69 1.46
CA ALA A 211 8.39 9.13 2.79
C ALA A 211 8.18 10.66 2.83
N PRO A 212 7.52 11.20 3.88
CA PRO A 212 7.27 12.64 3.99
C PRO A 212 8.51 13.51 3.82
N ASN A 213 9.65 13.09 4.37
CA ASN A 213 10.94 13.80 4.29
C ASN A 213 11.66 13.65 2.93
N GLY A 214 11.05 13.02 1.93
CA GLY A 214 11.61 12.86 0.58
C GLY A 214 12.59 11.69 0.41
N ILE A 215 12.78 10.84 1.42
CA ILE A 215 13.56 9.61 1.26
C ILE A 215 12.76 8.62 0.41
N VAL A 216 13.45 7.99 -0.56
CA VAL A 216 12.87 7.03 -1.48
C VAL A 216 13.23 5.60 -1.07
N TYR A 217 12.23 4.74 -1.02
CA TYR A 217 12.32 3.33 -0.66
C TYR A 217 11.84 2.42 -1.80
N PRO A 218 12.23 1.14 -1.81
CA PRO A 218 11.83 0.16 -2.84
C PRO A 218 10.31 -0.12 -2.87
N CYS A 219 9.68 -0.06 -1.71
CA CYS A 219 8.24 -0.17 -1.46
C CYS A 219 7.95 0.31 -0.03
N PRO A 220 6.67 0.47 0.37
CA PRO A 220 6.33 0.90 1.74
C PRO A 220 6.83 -0.04 2.85
N THR A 221 7.01 -1.33 2.55
CA THR A 221 7.35 -2.36 3.54
C THR A 221 8.85 -2.60 3.71
N LEU A 222 9.70 -2.24 2.72
CA LEU A 222 11.15 -2.48 2.78
C LEU A 222 11.91 -1.20 3.13
N PRO A 223 12.38 -1.03 4.38
CA PRO A 223 12.99 0.20 4.88
C PRO A 223 14.48 0.34 4.52
N THR A 224 14.83 0.01 3.27
CA THR A 224 16.19 0.17 2.73
C THR A 224 16.20 1.40 1.83
N PRO A 225 16.77 2.55 2.24
CA PRO A 225 16.76 3.77 1.43
C PRO A 225 17.50 3.58 0.10
N LEU A 226 16.91 4.09 -0.99
CA LEU A 226 17.54 4.15 -2.31
C LEU A 226 18.21 5.50 -2.59
N GLY A 227 17.83 6.54 -1.86
CA GLY A 227 18.31 7.91 -1.96
C GLY A 227 17.30 8.90 -1.39
N THR A 228 17.62 10.19 -1.45
CA THR A 228 16.72 11.27 -1.03
C THR A 228 16.52 12.29 -2.14
N LEU A 229 15.29 12.75 -2.30
CA LEU A 229 14.92 13.79 -3.28
C LEU A 229 15.46 15.18 -2.87
N ALA A 230 16.02 15.32 -1.67
CA ALA A 230 16.77 16.51 -1.30
C ALA A 230 18.08 16.62 -2.10
N ASP A 231 18.75 15.50 -2.39
CA ASP A 231 20.09 15.47 -2.98
C ASP A 231 20.04 15.22 -4.50
N ILE A 232 19.28 14.22 -4.95
CA ILE A 232 19.24 13.77 -6.35
C ILE A 232 17.80 13.58 -6.84
N SER A 233 17.60 13.63 -8.14
CA SER A 233 16.27 13.45 -8.75
C SER A 233 15.77 11.99 -8.65
N LEU A 234 14.47 11.81 -8.71
CA LEU A 234 13.86 10.46 -8.74
C LEU A 234 14.35 9.65 -9.95
N LYS A 235 14.59 10.28 -11.10
CA LYS A 235 15.16 9.61 -12.28
C LYS A 235 16.56 9.06 -12.02
N GLU A 236 17.40 9.81 -11.32
CA GLU A 236 18.74 9.36 -10.94
C GLU A 236 18.68 8.20 -9.96
N ILE A 237 17.76 8.25 -8.98
CA ILE A 237 17.51 7.13 -8.04
C ILE A 237 17.08 5.88 -8.81
N VAL A 238 16.13 6.00 -9.73
CA VAL A 238 15.63 4.88 -10.56
C VAL A 238 16.75 4.28 -11.43
N ALA A 239 17.66 5.09 -11.92
CA ALA A 239 18.78 4.65 -12.74
C ALA A 239 20.00 4.14 -11.94
N SER A 240 20.03 4.36 -10.61
CA SER A 240 21.19 4.12 -9.75
C SER A 240 21.63 2.66 -9.69
N SER A 241 22.92 2.45 -9.42
CA SER A 241 23.47 1.13 -9.14
C SER A 241 22.88 0.53 -7.87
N THR A 242 22.64 1.34 -6.84
CA THR A 242 22.00 0.93 -5.57
C THR A 242 20.66 0.27 -5.81
N LYS A 243 19.78 0.93 -6.58
CA LYS A 243 18.46 0.37 -6.94
C LYS A 243 18.58 -0.91 -7.74
N LYS A 244 19.46 -0.98 -8.74
CA LYS A 244 19.69 -2.15 -9.59
C LYS A 244 20.22 -3.34 -8.79
N GLU A 245 21.20 -3.09 -7.92
CA GLU A 245 21.75 -4.16 -7.07
C GLU A 245 20.72 -4.70 -6.10
N LEU A 246 19.96 -3.82 -5.44
CA LEU A 246 18.86 -4.25 -4.57
C LEU A 246 17.84 -5.07 -5.36
N ARG A 247 17.44 -4.61 -6.56
CA ARG A 247 16.49 -5.36 -7.38
C ARG A 247 17.03 -6.74 -7.76
N ARG A 248 18.31 -6.87 -8.12
CA ARG A 248 18.96 -8.16 -8.39
C ARG A 248 18.85 -9.10 -7.19
N LYS A 249 19.14 -8.62 -5.98
CA LYS A 249 19.01 -9.40 -4.73
C LYS A 249 17.55 -9.82 -4.46
N LEU A 250 16.59 -8.96 -4.74
CA LEU A 250 15.16 -9.28 -4.57
C LEU A 250 14.64 -10.35 -5.56
N LEU A 251 15.34 -10.58 -6.67
CA LEU A 251 15.03 -11.64 -7.64
C LEU A 251 15.64 -12.98 -7.26
N GLU A 252 16.68 -13.00 -6.42
CA GLU A 252 17.30 -14.23 -5.95
C GLU A 252 16.35 -14.96 -4.97
N THR A 253 16.29 -16.27 -5.05
CA THR A 253 15.59 -17.10 -4.06
C THR A 253 16.26 -16.91 -2.71
N PRO A 254 15.50 -16.54 -1.63
CA PRO A 254 16.07 -16.45 -0.29
C PRO A 254 16.78 -17.75 0.09
N ALA A 255 17.92 -17.64 0.78
CA ALA A 255 18.71 -18.79 1.16
C ALA A 255 17.88 -19.82 1.94
N ASP A 256 17.06 -19.35 2.89
CA ASP A 256 16.20 -20.18 3.73
C ASP A 256 15.02 -20.82 2.98
N CYS A 257 14.76 -20.42 1.75
CA CYS A 257 13.66 -20.93 0.93
C CYS A 257 14.10 -21.90 -0.18
N ARG A 258 15.40 -22.18 -0.35
CA ARG A 258 15.92 -22.96 -1.50
C ARG A 258 15.38 -24.39 -1.58
N GLU A 259 15.13 -25.01 -0.44
CA GLU A 259 14.62 -26.39 -0.33
C GLU A 259 13.11 -26.45 -0.07
N CYS A 260 12.42 -25.31 -0.14
CA CYS A 260 10.98 -25.23 0.12
C CYS A 260 10.17 -25.65 -1.10
N GLY A 261 9.27 -26.64 -0.94
CA GLY A 261 8.39 -27.11 -2.02
C GLY A 261 7.41 -26.06 -2.56
N GLU A 262 7.12 -25.01 -1.77
CA GLU A 262 6.19 -23.91 -2.13
C GLU A 262 6.88 -22.71 -2.81
N ILE A 263 8.21 -22.78 -3.02
CA ILE A 263 8.99 -21.62 -3.48
C ILE A 263 8.54 -21.09 -4.86
N GLU A 264 8.15 -21.98 -5.74
CA GLU A 264 7.68 -21.62 -7.08
C GLU A 264 6.38 -20.80 -7.04
N GLU A 265 5.57 -20.99 -6.01
CA GLU A 265 4.34 -20.25 -5.81
C GLU A 265 4.57 -18.95 -5.04
N CYS A 266 5.07 -19.02 -3.79
CA CYS A 266 5.16 -17.84 -2.92
C CYS A 266 6.37 -16.94 -3.22
N ARG A 267 7.42 -17.49 -3.90
CA ARG A 267 8.66 -16.78 -4.30
C ARG A 267 9.32 -16.00 -3.17
N GLY A 268 9.29 -16.57 -1.94
CA GLY A 268 9.89 -16.00 -0.75
C GLY A 268 9.02 -14.98 -0.01
N GLY A 269 7.74 -14.88 -0.34
CA GLY A 269 6.78 -14.02 0.38
C GLY A 269 7.11 -12.52 0.34
N CYS A 270 6.86 -11.81 1.45
CA CYS A 270 7.18 -10.40 1.58
C CYS A 270 8.65 -10.20 2.02
N ARG A 271 9.51 -9.81 1.07
CA ARG A 271 10.95 -9.58 1.33
C ARG A 271 11.20 -8.42 2.31
N GLY A 272 10.32 -7.42 2.35
CA GLY A 272 10.40 -6.32 3.30
C GLY A 272 10.13 -6.78 4.73
N ARG A 273 9.13 -7.63 4.95
CA ARG A 273 8.84 -8.21 6.25
C ARG A 273 9.97 -9.14 6.72
N ALA A 274 10.47 -10.00 5.84
CA ALA A 274 11.63 -10.85 6.14
C ALA A 274 12.85 -10.00 6.56
N TYR A 275 13.14 -8.92 5.83
CA TYR A 275 14.22 -8.00 6.16
C TYR A 275 14.05 -7.36 7.55
N MET A 276 12.83 -6.90 7.88
CA MET A 276 12.56 -6.27 9.17
C MET A 276 12.71 -7.23 10.35
N LEU A 277 12.38 -8.50 10.15
CA LEU A 277 12.44 -9.51 11.22
C LEU A 277 13.82 -10.16 11.37
N HIS A 278 14.58 -10.27 10.29
CA HIS A 278 15.86 -11.01 10.28
C HIS A 278 17.08 -10.13 9.96
N GLY A 279 16.90 -8.86 9.60
CA GLY A 279 17.99 -7.98 9.17
C GLY A 279 18.58 -8.36 7.81
N SER A 280 17.99 -9.31 7.09
CA SER A 280 18.50 -9.86 5.84
C SER A 280 17.38 -10.11 4.83
N LEU A 281 17.70 -9.93 3.55
CA LEU A 281 16.82 -10.32 2.44
C LEU A 281 16.83 -11.83 2.19
N ASP A 282 17.74 -12.58 2.78
CA ASP A 282 17.85 -14.04 2.61
C ASP A 282 17.00 -14.84 3.61
N GLY A 283 16.41 -14.14 4.60
CA GLY A 283 15.54 -14.75 5.60
C GLY A 283 14.19 -15.17 5.01
N ILE A 284 13.58 -16.16 5.65
CA ILE A 284 12.21 -16.60 5.34
C ILE A 284 11.20 -15.54 5.80
N ASP A 285 10.13 -15.37 5.04
CA ASP A 285 8.97 -14.59 5.53
C ASP A 285 8.26 -15.38 6.64
N THR A 286 8.20 -14.81 7.83
CA THR A 286 7.68 -15.50 9.03
C THR A 286 6.21 -15.93 8.89
N ALA A 287 5.43 -15.26 8.04
CA ALA A 287 4.05 -15.66 7.73
C ALA A 287 3.96 -17.00 6.97
N CYS A 288 5.08 -17.51 6.47
CA CYS A 288 5.15 -18.78 5.75
C CYS A 288 5.06 -20.02 6.67
N ARG A 289 5.25 -19.86 7.99
CA ARG A 289 5.32 -20.95 8.97
C ARG A 289 4.01 -21.22 9.70
#